data_cde5eff947b6e8e613367e66018a7b43
#
_entry.id   cde5eff947b6e8e613367e66018a7b43
#
_cell.length_a   1.000
_cell.length_b   1.000
_cell.length_c   1.000
_cell.angle_alpha   90.00
_cell.angle_beta   90.00
_cell.angle_gamma   90.00
#
_symmetry.space_group_name_H-M   'P 1'
#
loop_
_entity.id
_entity.type
_entity.pdbx_description
1 polymer ?
#
loop_
_entity_poly.entity_id
_entity_poly.type
_entity_poly.pdbx_seq_one_letter_code
_entity_poly.pdbx_strand_id
1 'polypeptide(L)'
;MENKLQTIKMKNNTIKHVGRSDFVKMGPIELRQPLPTQQIDMVDPFILLHHYGPYQINENSNPFDLGPHPHRGFEPITFLIQGEQLHRDSLGNESVVKDGDVQWTTAGRGIVHAEGPTKEFVQIGGTLEGIQLWLNLPADKKMIQANYQHAKHEDFRIVESEDTKVKTRIVAGELNTTYGRIATQTAVNAFMIEANAGGKETISYSNLHQGMLYLIKGKARINNSTTLELNKNQCIQFNQDGDGISIEAEKDSLLLFLSGEPFNEPVSTYGPYVMNNQTELMEAMRDYQIGKMGFLPAN
;
A
#
# COMPACT_ATOMS: atom_id res chain seq x y z
N MET A 1 -34.29 35.13 10.15
CA MET A 1 -33.32 34.42 11.01
C MET A 1 -32.46 33.57 10.11
N GLU A 2 -31.30 34.10 9.69
CA GLU A 2 -30.35 33.33 8.87
C GLU A 2 -29.62 32.33 9.78
N ASN A 3 -29.89 31.05 9.61
CA ASN A 3 -29.11 29.99 10.19
C ASN A 3 -27.72 30.01 9.56
N LYS A 4 -26.75 30.70 10.16
CA LYS A 4 -25.33 30.51 9.87
C LYS A 4 -24.97 29.09 10.33
N LEU A 5 -25.01 28.14 9.41
CA LEU A 5 -24.27 26.88 9.53
C LEU A 5 -22.79 27.28 9.76
N GLN A 6 -22.33 27.21 11.00
CA GLN A 6 -20.90 27.27 11.28
C GLN A 6 -20.27 26.06 10.59
N THR A 7 -19.55 26.31 9.53
CA THR A 7 -18.67 25.30 8.93
C THR A 7 -17.66 24.90 10.00
N ILE A 8 -17.85 23.72 10.60
CA ILE A 8 -16.89 23.18 11.58
C ILE A 8 -15.59 23.00 10.79
N LYS A 9 -14.59 23.81 11.10
CA LYS A 9 -13.29 23.71 10.45
C LYS A 9 -12.65 22.39 10.88
N MET A 10 -12.36 21.51 9.93
CA MET A 10 -11.65 20.27 10.17
C MET A 10 -10.37 20.52 10.99
N LYS A 11 -10.14 19.70 12.02
CA LYS A 11 -8.92 19.72 12.80
C LYS A 11 -7.93 18.72 12.20
N ASN A 12 -6.77 19.19 11.77
CA ASN A 12 -5.70 18.31 11.29
C ASN A 12 -5.18 17.43 12.43
N ASN A 13 -4.98 16.14 12.14
CA ASN A 13 -4.22 15.24 13.00
C ASN A 13 -2.78 15.74 13.12
N THR A 14 -2.24 15.80 14.33
CA THR A 14 -0.85 16.20 14.51
C THR A 14 0.11 15.11 14.01
N ILE A 15 1.32 15.54 13.64
CA ILE A 15 2.37 14.63 13.16
C ILE A 15 3.01 13.94 14.36
N LYS A 16 3.00 12.59 14.35
CA LYS A 16 3.63 11.77 15.38
C LYS A 16 5.10 11.52 15.07
N HIS A 17 5.37 11.06 13.86
CA HIS A 17 6.72 10.77 13.38
C HIS A 17 6.88 11.21 11.93
N VAL A 18 8.11 11.60 11.59
CA VAL A 18 8.54 11.85 10.20
C VAL A 18 9.67 10.88 9.91
N GLY A 19 9.50 10.03 8.91
CA GLY A 19 10.45 9.00 8.53
C GLY A 19 11.17 9.31 7.23
N ARG A 20 12.42 8.84 7.16
CA ARG A 20 13.17 8.72 5.91
C ARG A 20 12.98 7.30 5.37
N SER A 21 12.80 7.19 4.06
CA SER A 21 12.77 5.91 3.38
C SER A 21 14.19 5.49 3.03
N ASP A 22 14.74 4.54 3.77
CA ASP A 22 16.07 4.01 3.51
C ASP A 22 16.03 2.94 2.43
N PHE A 23 17.17 2.72 1.76
CA PHE A 23 17.33 1.62 0.82
C PHE A 23 17.65 0.32 1.57
N VAL A 24 16.97 -0.75 1.21
CA VAL A 24 17.21 -2.11 1.69
C VAL A 24 17.39 -3.06 0.52
N LYS A 25 18.09 -4.17 0.75
CA LYS A 25 18.30 -5.21 -0.26
C LYS A 25 17.44 -6.43 0.05
N MET A 26 16.71 -6.89 -0.96
CA MET A 26 15.95 -8.14 -0.94
C MET A 26 16.45 -9.03 -2.09
N GLY A 27 17.45 -9.88 -1.80
CA GLY A 27 18.15 -10.62 -2.85
C GLY A 27 18.85 -9.67 -3.85
N PRO A 28 18.57 -9.76 -5.15
CA PRO A 28 19.11 -8.87 -6.15
C PRO A 28 18.42 -7.51 -6.23
N ILE A 29 17.28 -7.34 -5.55
CA ILE A 29 16.45 -6.15 -5.61
C ILE A 29 16.92 -5.15 -4.54
N GLU A 30 17.18 -3.91 -4.92
CA GLU A 30 17.37 -2.78 -4.00
C GLU A 30 16.12 -1.90 -4.06
N LEU A 31 15.46 -1.70 -2.93
CA LEU A 31 14.19 -0.99 -2.84
C LEU A 31 14.20 0.01 -1.68
N ARG A 32 13.30 0.98 -1.72
CA ARG A 32 13.06 1.89 -0.60
C ARG A 32 12.10 1.24 0.39
N GLN A 33 12.37 1.44 1.68
CA GLN A 33 11.52 0.93 2.76
C GLN A 33 10.97 2.10 3.59
N PRO A 34 9.82 2.67 3.22
CA PRO A 34 9.14 3.69 4.02
C PRO A 34 8.53 3.16 5.32
N LEU A 35 8.29 1.84 5.41
CA LEU A 35 7.78 1.18 6.61
C LEU A 35 8.30 -0.28 6.66
N PRO A 36 8.90 -0.75 7.79
CA PRO A 36 9.30 0.05 8.95
C PRO A 36 10.50 0.98 8.68
N THR A 37 10.66 2.01 9.52
CA THR A 37 11.84 2.88 9.56
C THR A 37 12.45 2.86 10.97
N GLN A 38 13.51 3.61 11.20
CA GLN A 38 14.07 3.76 12.54
C GLN A 38 13.12 4.44 13.55
N GLN A 39 12.20 5.29 13.06
CA GLN A 39 11.26 6.04 13.87
C GLN A 39 9.84 5.47 13.88
N ILE A 40 9.50 4.68 12.85
CA ILE A 40 8.16 4.14 12.64
C ILE A 40 8.29 2.63 12.45
N ASP A 41 8.02 1.88 13.50
CA ASP A 41 8.08 0.41 13.44
C ASP A 41 6.86 -0.15 12.70
N MET A 42 5.68 0.36 13.01
CA MET A 42 4.41 -0.05 12.43
C MET A 42 3.41 1.10 12.47
N VAL A 43 2.51 1.16 11.50
CA VAL A 43 1.29 1.98 11.53
C VAL A 43 0.11 1.02 11.49
N ASP A 44 -0.27 0.47 12.66
CA ASP A 44 -1.30 -0.56 12.76
C ASP A 44 -2.58 -0.15 12.02
N PRO A 45 -3.07 -0.94 11.03
CA PRO A 45 -2.68 -2.32 10.71
C PRO A 45 -1.62 -2.49 9.60
N PHE A 46 -0.94 -1.44 9.15
CA PHE A 46 0.08 -1.50 8.09
C PHE A 46 1.44 -1.85 8.69
N ILE A 47 2.05 -2.96 8.22
CA ILE A 47 3.27 -3.55 8.81
C ILE A 47 4.51 -3.43 7.94
N LEU A 48 4.34 -3.29 6.62
CA LEU A 48 5.45 -3.14 5.70
C LEU A 48 5.02 -2.33 4.47
N LEU A 49 5.90 -1.45 4.02
CA LEU A 49 5.77 -0.78 2.73
C LEU A 49 7.14 -0.77 2.06
N HIS A 50 7.22 -1.41 0.90
CA HIS A 50 8.37 -1.43 0.02
C HIS A 50 8.05 -0.71 -1.28
N HIS A 51 8.90 0.20 -1.70
CA HIS A 51 8.80 0.87 -2.99
C HIS A 51 9.98 0.41 -3.86
N TYR A 52 9.69 -0.41 -4.84
CA TYR A 52 10.66 -0.97 -5.78
C TYR A 52 10.68 -0.17 -7.09
N GLY A 53 11.84 -0.08 -7.68
CA GLY A 53 12.08 0.66 -8.92
C GLY A 53 12.35 2.16 -8.69
N PRO A 54 12.31 2.96 -9.79
CA PRO A 54 12.13 2.52 -11.18
C PRO A 54 13.30 1.65 -11.68
N TYR A 55 12.99 0.45 -12.19
CA TYR A 55 13.96 -0.45 -12.81
C TYR A 55 13.81 -0.45 -14.32
N GLN A 56 14.92 -0.47 -15.05
CA GLN A 56 14.90 -0.74 -16.48
C GLN A 56 14.90 -2.25 -16.69
N ILE A 57 13.77 -2.78 -17.14
CA ILE A 57 13.58 -4.19 -17.44
C ILE A 57 13.87 -4.43 -18.92
N ASN A 58 14.62 -5.47 -19.22
CA ASN A 58 14.88 -5.99 -20.56
C ASN A 58 15.43 -7.42 -20.47
N GLU A 59 15.69 -8.07 -21.61
CA GLU A 59 16.17 -9.45 -21.66
C GLU A 59 17.48 -9.70 -20.89
N ASN A 60 18.31 -8.67 -20.70
CA ASN A 60 19.58 -8.77 -19.97
C ASN A 60 19.47 -8.30 -18.50
N SER A 61 18.33 -7.75 -18.09
CA SER A 61 18.13 -7.18 -16.76
C SER A 61 16.67 -7.32 -16.32
N ASN A 62 16.39 -8.37 -15.57
CA ASN A 62 15.11 -8.58 -14.91
C ASN A 62 15.34 -9.06 -13.46
N PRO A 63 15.61 -8.13 -12.51
CA PRO A 63 15.83 -8.51 -11.12
C PRO A 63 14.53 -8.85 -10.40
N PHE A 64 13.36 -8.53 -10.95
CA PHE A 64 12.06 -8.62 -10.32
C PHE A 64 11.25 -9.84 -10.81
N ASP A 65 11.89 -11.00 -10.91
CA ASP A 65 11.22 -12.27 -11.20
C ASP A 65 11.09 -13.07 -9.90
N LEU A 66 9.96 -12.88 -9.22
CA LEU A 66 9.66 -13.54 -7.95
C LEU A 66 8.91 -14.85 -8.23
N GLY A 67 9.65 -15.95 -8.23
CA GLY A 67 9.09 -17.29 -8.36
C GLY A 67 8.07 -17.63 -7.28
N PRO A 68 7.46 -18.83 -7.35
CA PRO A 68 6.42 -19.24 -6.40
C PRO A 68 6.88 -19.13 -4.94
N HIS A 69 6.14 -18.36 -4.14
CA HIS A 69 6.37 -18.17 -2.72
C HIS A 69 5.05 -18.05 -1.95
N PRO A 70 5.02 -18.47 -0.68
CA PRO A 70 3.78 -18.48 0.12
C PRO A 70 3.55 -17.14 0.83
N HIS A 71 2.28 -16.92 1.26
CA HIS A 71 1.92 -15.92 2.26
C HIS A 71 0.83 -16.46 3.18
N ARG A 72 0.81 -16.02 4.45
CA ARG A 72 -0.26 -16.34 5.42
C ARG A 72 -0.43 -15.21 6.44
N GLY A 73 -1.69 -14.93 6.79
CA GLY A 73 -2.08 -14.13 7.94
C GLY A 73 -2.14 -12.62 7.73
N PHE A 74 -2.03 -12.15 6.48
CA PHE A 74 -2.08 -10.74 6.11
C PHE A 74 -2.53 -10.58 4.64
N GLU A 75 -2.55 -9.36 4.15
CA GLU A 75 -2.91 -9.01 2.78
C GLU A 75 -1.69 -8.35 2.10
N PRO A 76 -0.96 -9.05 1.21
CA PRO A 76 0.00 -8.43 0.30
C PRO A 76 -0.76 -7.68 -0.81
N ILE A 77 -0.38 -6.42 -1.00
CA ILE A 77 -1.04 -5.48 -1.92
C ILE A 77 0.03 -4.84 -2.80
N THR A 78 -0.19 -4.81 -4.11
CA THR A 78 0.69 -4.12 -5.05
C THR A 78 -0.03 -2.95 -5.69
N PHE A 79 0.53 -1.75 -5.58
CA PHE A 79 0.17 -0.59 -6.39
C PHE A 79 1.21 -0.49 -7.50
N LEU A 80 0.84 -0.83 -8.73
CA LEU A 80 1.76 -0.72 -9.85
C LEU A 80 1.75 0.71 -10.38
N ILE A 81 2.89 1.39 -10.25
CA ILE A 81 3.05 2.79 -10.67
C ILE A 81 3.35 2.86 -12.15
N GLN A 82 4.27 2.01 -12.62
CA GLN A 82 4.68 1.95 -14.02
C GLN A 82 5.12 0.53 -14.40
N GLY A 83 4.81 0.14 -15.63
CA GLY A 83 5.22 -1.14 -16.20
C GLY A 83 4.12 -2.19 -16.23
N GLU A 84 4.52 -3.43 -16.33
CA GLU A 84 3.62 -4.57 -16.43
C GLU A 84 4.12 -5.76 -15.61
N GLN A 85 3.25 -6.36 -14.82
CA GLN A 85 3.52 -7.53 -13.99
C GLN A 85 2.49 -8.62 -14.23
N LEU A 86 2.95 -9.87 -14.32
CA LEU A 86 2.10 -11.07 -14.29
C LEU A 86 1.98 -11.54 -12.84
N HIS A 87 0.78 -11.68 -12.35
CA HIS A 87 0.44 -12.39 -11.12
C HIS A 87 -0.14 -13.75 -11.46
N ARG A 88 0.33 -14.80 -10.76
CA ARG A 88 -0.27 -16.14 -10.77
C ARG A 88 -0.35 -16.68 -9.35
N ASP A 89 -1.40 -17.42 -9.01
CA ASP A 89 -1.54 -17.97 -7.67
C ASP A 89 -2.10 -19.40 -7.62
N SER A 90 -2.02 -19.99 -6.43
CA SER A 90 -2.51 -21.34 -6.15
C SER A 90 -4.04 -21.49 -6.10
N LEU A 91 -4.79 -20.39 -6.27
CA LEU A 91 -6.24 -20.40 -6.45
C LEU A 91 -6.62 -20.52 -7.92
N GLY A 92 -5.64 -20.47 -8.83
CA GLY A 92 -5.83 -20.51 -10.28
C GLY A 92 -6.05 -19.16 -10.93
N ASN A 93 -5.81 -18.05 -10.21
CA ASN A 93 -5.82 -16.73 -10.83
C ASN A 93 -4.54 -16.51 -11.64
N GLU A 94 -4.73 -15.91 -12.80
CA GLU A 94 -3.66 -15.37 -13.65
C GLU A 94 -4.10 -13.99 -14.14
N SER A 95 -3.30 -12.97 -13.92
CA SER A 95 -3.68 -11.59 -14.20
C SER A 95 -2.48 -10.73 -14.56
N VAL A 96 -2.61 -9.97 -15.64
CA VAL A 96 -1.62 -8.96 -16.03
C VAL A 96 -2.01 -7.62 -15.41
N VAL A 97 -1.20 -7.16 -14.48
CA VAL A 97 -1.33 -5.89 -13.76
C VAL A 97 -0.52 -4.83 -14.49
N LYS A 98 -1.11 -3.69 -14.80
CA LYS A 98 -0.52 -2.61 -15.63
C LYS A 98 -0.40 -1.29 -14.88
N ASP A 99 0.14 -0.28 -15.55
CA ASP A 99 0.30 1.08 -15.02
C ASP A 99 -0.94 1.58 -14.30
N GLY A 100 -0.81 1.90 -13.02
CA GLY A 100 -1.87 2.44 -12.18
C GLY A 100 -2.86 1.41 -11.62
N ASP A 101 -2.77 0.14 -12.02
CA ASP A 101 -3.58 -0.94 -11.45
C ASP A 101 -3.18 -1.25 -10.01
N VAL A 102 -4.09 -1.87 -9.29
CA VAL A 102 -3.84 -2.42 -7.95
C VAL A 102 -4.27 -3.86 -7.88
N GLN A 103 -3.40 -4.72 -7.40
CA GLN A 103 -3.76 -6.07 -6.98
C GLN A 103 -3.78 -6.15 -5.46
N TRP A 104 -4.78 -6.86 -4.94
CA TRP A 104 -5.03 -7.02 -3.52
C TRP A 104 -5.28 -8.48 -3.21
N THR A 105 -4.31 -9.11 -2.57
CA THR A 105 -4.40 -10.52 -2.20
C THR A 105 -4.71 -10.63 -0.72
N THR A 106 -5.81 -11.24 -0.34
CA THR A 106 -6.05 -11.68 1.02
C THR A 106 -5.39 -13.04 1.17
N ALA A 107 -4.22 -13.13 1.80
CA ALA A 107 -3.53 -14.40 1.96
C ALA A 107 -4.25 -15.33 2.98
N GLY A 108 -4.83 -14.75 4.03
CA GLY A 108 -5.64 -15.52 5.01
C GLY A 108 -4.92 -16.77 5.50
N ARG A 109 -5.56 -17.94 5.39
CA ARG A 109 -5.01 -19.24 5.82
C ARG A 109 -3.82 -19.75 5.00
N GLY A 110 -3.51 -19.06 3.88
CA GLY A 110 -2.35 -19.35 3.05
C GLY A 110 -2.67 -19.35 1.55
N ILE A 111 -1.73 -18.81 0.78
CA ILE A 111 -1.71 -18.80 -0.68
C ILE A 111 -0.27 -18.94 -1.13
N VAL A 112 -0.05 -19.52 -2.31
CA VAL A 112 1.23 -19.48 -3.02
C VAL A 112 1.04 -18.65 -4.28
N HIS A 113 1.88 -17.65 -4.49
CA HIS A 113 1.83 -16.85 -5.71
C HIS A 113 3.21 -16.62 -6.31
N ALA A 114 3.23 -16.16 -7.56
CA ALA A 114 4.41 -15.74 -8.29
C ALA A 114 4.13 -14.41 -8.96
N GLU A 115 5.10 -13.51 -8.97
CA GLU A 115 5.02 -12.16 -9.53
C GLU A 115 6.28 -11.83 -10.31
N GLY A 116 6.12 -11.17 -11.44
CA GLY A 116 7.25 -10.71 -12.26
C GLY A 116 6.77 -10.03 -13.52
N PRO A 117 7.65 -9.31 -14.25
CA PRO A 117 7.31 -8.79 -15.57
C PRO A 117 6.83 -9.88 -16.51
N THR A 118 5.87 -9.56 -17.40
CA THR A 118 5.49 -10.51 -18.47
C THR A 118 6.65 -10.75 -19.42
N LYS A 119 6.64 -11.90 -20.12
CA LYS A 119 7.67 -12.21 -21.13
C LYS A 119 7.71 -11.15 -22.23
N GLU A 120 6.54 -10.68 -22.65
CA GLU A 120 6.38 -9.63 -23.64
C GLU A 120 7.00 -8.31 -23.17
N PHE A 121 6.74 -7.92 -21.90
CA PHE A 121 7.34 -6.70 -21.32
C PHE A 121 8.86 -6.80 -21.23
N VAL A 122 9.41 -7.97 -20.87
CA VAL A 122 10.86 -8.20 -20.86
C VAL A 122 11.47 -8.07 -22.25
N GLN A 123 10.82 -8.60 -23.29
CA GLN A 123 11.29 -8.51 -24.68
C GLN A 123 11.26 -7.09 -25.23
N ILE A 124 10.18 -6.35 -24.98
CA ILE A 124 10.03 -4.97 -25.44
C ILE A 124 10.95 -4.03 -24.64
N GLY A 125 11.13 -4.33 -23.37
CA GLY A 125 11.81 -3.48 -22.42
C GLY A 125 10.92 -2.37 -21.89
N GLY A 126 11.26 -1.86 -20.70
CA GLY A 126 10.48 -0.76 -20.09
C GLY A 126 10.88 -0.49 -18.66
N THR A 127 10.20 0.48 -18.05
CA THR A 127 10.40 0.83 -16.65
C THR A 127 9.38 0.09 -15.79
N LEU A 128 9.85 -0.56 -14.73
CA LEU A 128 9.01 -1.17 -13.70
C LEU A 128 9.16 -0.41 -12.38
N GLU A 129 8.06 0.08 -11.84
CA GLU A 129 7.99 0.77 -10.55
C GLU A 129 6.68 0.43 -9.84
N GLY A 130 6.75 0.12 -8.56
CA GLY A 130 5.56 -0.19 -7.77
C GLY A 130 5.79 -0.19 -6.27
N ILE A 131 4.71 -0.32 -5.53
CA ILE A 131 4.70 -0.38 -4.07
C ILE A 131 4.08 -1.72 -3.65
N GLN A 132 4.82 -2.45 -2.81
CA GLN A 132 4.30 -3.59 -2.06
C GLN A 132 3.93 -3.10 -0.65
N LEU A 133 2.67 -3.24 -0.30
CA LEU A 133 2.14 -2.97 1.04
C LEU A 133 1.72 -4.29 1.69
N TRP A 134 2.06 -4.48 2.96
CA TRP A 134 1.53 -5.55 3.77
C TRP A 134 0.55 -4.98 4.80
N LEU A 135 -0.71 -5.34 4.64
CA LEU A 135 -1.79 -5.01 5.56
C LEU A 135 -2.07 -6.23 6.44
N ASN A 136 -1.93 -6.08 7.74
CA ASN A 136 -2.20 -7.14 8.70
C ASN A 136 -3.68 -7.56 8.67
N LEU A 137 -3.96 -8.79 9.09
CA LEU A 137 -5.31 -9.25 9.42
C LEU A 137 -5.41 -9.43 10.95
N PRO A 138 -6.55 -9.08 11.57
CA PRO A 138 -6.76 -9.37 12.99
C PRO A 138 -6.81 -10.89 13.22
N ALA A 139 -6.57 -11.31 14.45
CA ALA A 139 -6.41 -12.73 14.83
C ALA A 139 -7.56 -13.62 14.33
N ASP A 140 -8.79 -13.14 14.44
CA ASP A 140 -10.01 -13.85 14.00
C ASP A 140 -10.11 -14.00 12.46
N LYS A 141 -9.36 -13.19 11.70
CA LYS A 141 -9.36 -13.20 10.23
C LYS A 141 -8.08 -13.77 9.61
N LYS A 142 -7.04 -14.06 10.39
CA LYS A 142 -5.79 -14.60 9.84
C LYS A 142 -5.95 -15.94 9.11
N MET A 143 -6.99 -16.71 9.44
CA MET A 143 -7.24 -18.03 8.87
C MET A 143 -8.47 -18.08 7.93
N ILE A 144 -8.96 -16.94 7.48
CA ILE A 144 -10.02 -16.90 6.44
C ILE A 144 -9.53 -17.48 5.12
N GLN A 145 -10.45 -17.79 4.23
CA GLN A 145 -10.11 -18.26 2.89
C GLN A 145 -9.34 -17.18 2.12
N ALA A 146 -8.29 -17.59 1.43
CA ALA A 146 -7.53 -16.71 0.55
C ALA A 146 -8.41 -16.20 -0.61
N ASN A 147 -8.15 -14.97 -1.05
CA ASN A 147 -8.86 -14.31 -2.13
C ASN A 147 -7.93 -13.37 -2.89
N TYR A 148 -8.22 -13.14 -4.17
CA TYR A 148 -7.50 -12.21 -5.03
C TYR A 148 -8.46 -11.21 -5.67
N GLN A 149 -8.09 -9.94 -5.69
CA GLN A 149 -8.79 -8.87 -6.37
C GLN A 149 -7.80 -8.10 -7.25
N HIS A 150 -8.17 -7.82 -8.48
CA HIS A 150 -7.47 -6.92 -9.39
C HIS A 150 -8.41 -5.79 -9.77
N ALA A 151 -8.00 -4.55 -9.54
CA ALA A 151 -8.71 -3.36 -9.96
C ALA A 151 -7.84 -2.59 -10.96
N LYS A 152 -8.38 -2.36 -12.14
CA LYS A 152 -7.70 -1.62 -13.19
C LYS A 152 -7.73 -0.12 -12.92
N HIS A 153 -6.76 0.59 -13.46
CA HIS A 153 -6.65 2.04 -13.35
C HIS A 153 -7.96 2.78 -13.67
N GLU A 154 -8.62 2.38 -14.76
CA GLU A 154 -9.87 2.97 -15.21
C GLU A 154 -11.10 2.67 -14.33
N ASP A 155 -11.02 1.65 -13.46
CA ASP A 155 -12.12 1.25 -12.59
C ASP A 155 -12.21 2.10 -11.31
N PHE A 156 -11.17 2.86 -10.98
CA PHE A 156 -11.13 3.64 -9.76
C PHE A 156 -11.96 4.92 -9.85
N ARG A 157 -12.68 5.21 -8.77
CA ARG A 157 -13.34 6.49 -8.58
C ARG A 157 -12.33 7.54 -8.14
N ILE A 158 -12.48 8.75 -8.66
CA ILE A 158 -11.61 9.88 -8.40
C ILE A 158 -12.43 10.98 -7.71
N VAL A 159 -11.87 11.51 -6.62
CA VAL A 159 -12.33 12.76 -6.00
C VAL A 159 -11.36 13.84 -6.43
N GLU A 160 -11.87 14.93 -7.01
CA GLU A 160 -11.07 16.08 -7.42
C GLU A 160 -11.20 17.22 -6.39
N SER A 161 -10.09 17.92 -6.13
CA SER A 161 -10.10 19.13 -5.31
C SER A 161 -10.87 20.28 -5.97
N GLU A 162 -11.32 21.26 -5.18
CA GLU A 162 -12.05 22.44 -5.70
C GLU A 162 -11.26 23.21 -6.77
N ASP A 163 -9.93 23.26 -6.66
CA ASP A 163 -9.03 23.90 -7.62
C ASP A 163 -8.68 23.00 -8.82
N THR A 164 -9.22 21.79 -8.89
CA THR A 164 -8.98 20.76 -9.91
C THR A 164 -7.52 20.34 -10.09
N LYS A 165 -6.65 20.73 -9.15
CA LYS A 165 -5.22 20.41 -9.21
C LYS A 165 -4.83 19.15 -8.47
N VAL A 166 -5.72 18.60 -7.65
CA VAL A 166 -5.50 17.34 -6.94
C VAL A 166 -6.55 16.33 -7.34
N LYS A 167 -6.09 15.14 -7.71
CA LYS A 167 -6.92 13.97 -8.02
C LYS A 167 -6.61 12.88 -7.01
N THR A 168 -7.60 12.54 -6.20
CA THR A 168 -7.50 11.46 -5.23
C THR A 168 -8.24 10.25 -5.74
N ARG A 169 -7.49 9.20 -6.11
CA ARG A 169 -8.01 7.90 -6.53
C ARG A 169 -8.30 7.06 -5.31
N ILE A 170 -9.56 6.64 -5.16
CA ILE A 170 -10.01 5.84 -4.01
C ILE A 170 -9.84 4.36 -4.34
N VAL A 171 -8.76 3.75 -3.83
CA VAL A 171 -8.49 2.33 -4.04
C VAL A 171 -9.34 1.48 -3.11
N ALA A 172 -9.32 1.77 -1.83
CA ALA A 172 -10.09 1.10 -0.79
C ALA A 172 -10.60 2.12 0.24
N GLY A 173 -11.70 1.80 0.92
CA GLY A 173 -12.33 2.65 1.93
C GLY A 173 -13.20 3.74 1.34
N GLU A 174 -13.27 4.89 2.00
CA GLU A 174 -14.21 5.98 1.67
C GLU A 174 -13.56 7.35 1.83
N LEU A 175 -13.78 8.24 0.86
CA LEU A 175 -13.50 9.66 0.93
C LEU A 175 -14.71 10.46 0.43
N ASN A 176 -15.27 11.38 1.25
CA ASN A 176 -16.38 12.25 0.87
C ASN A 176 -17.54 11.47 0.19
N THR A 177 -18.00 10.38 0.80
CA THR A 177 -19.06 9.50 0.26
C THR A 177 -18.70 8.73 -1.02
N THR A 178 -17.47 8.82 -1.49
CA THR A 178 -16.96 8.04 -2.62
C THR A 178 -16.23 6.80 -2.09
N TYR A 179 -16.70 5.62 -2.50
CA TYR A 179 -16.18 4.33 -2.05
C TYR A 179 -15.15 3.78 -3.04
N GLY A 180 -14.10 3.16 -2.48
CA GLY A 180 -13.06 2.46 -3.22
C GLY A 180 -13.59 1.21 -3.95
N ARG A 181 -12.81 0.75 -4.94
CA ARG A 181 -13.15 -0.42 -5.77
C ARG A 181 -12.87 -1.75 -5.05
N ILE A 182 -11.86 -1.77 -4.18
CA ILE A 182 -11.44 -2.97 -3.45
C ILE A 182 -12.33 -3.19 -2.23
N ALA A 183 -12.85 -4.41 -2.09
CA ALA A 183 -13.55 -4.85 -0.89
C ALA A 183 -12.52 -5.32 0.17
N THR A 184 -12.47 -4.62 1.30
CA THR A 184 -11.50 -4.86 2.36
C THR A 184 -12.04 -5.78 3.45
N GLN A 185 -11.16 -6.51 4.12
CA GLN A 185 -11.52 -7.36 5.26
C GLN A 185 -11.74 -6.54 6.55
N THR A 186 -11.14 -5.36 6.61
CA THR A 186 -11.15 -4.48 7.80
C THR A 186 -11.37 -3.03 7.37
N ALA A 187 -11.66 -2.15 8.33
CA ALA A 187 -11.88 -0.72 8.08
C ALA A 187 -10.54 -0.02 7.76
N VAL A 188 -10.23 0.13 6.49
CA VAL A 188 -9.02 0.79 6.00
C VAL A 188 -9.32 1.71 4.81
N ASN A 189 -8.53 2.76 4.68
CA ASN A 189 -8.48 3.61 3.49
C ASN A 189 -7.12 3.48 2.81
N ALA A 190 -7.12 3.42 1.49
CA ALA A 190 -5.93 3.47 0.65
C ALA A 190 -6.21 4.38 -0.55
N PHE A 191 -5.50 5.51 -0.63
CA PHE A 191 -5.72 6.52 -1.65
C PHE A 191 -4.41 6.86 -2.37
N MET A 192 -4.44 6.87 -3.70
CA MET A 192 -3.36 7.42 -4.53
C MET A 192 -3.72 8.86 -4.87
N ILE A 193 -2.83 9.79 -4.52
CA ILE A 193 -3.07 11.24 -4.65
C ILE A 193 -2.09 11.82 -5.65
N GLU A 194 -2.61 12.28 -6.78
CA GLU A 194 -1.88 13.03 -7.79
C GLU A 194 -2.16 14.52 -7.61
N ALA A 195 -1.13 15.32 -7.36
CA ALA A 195 -1.27 16.74 -7.09
C ALA A 195 -0.33 17.57 -7.97
N ASN A 196 -0.88 18.45 -8.77
CA ASN A 196 -0.11 19.44 -9.52
C ASN A 196 0.42 20.52 -8.59
N ALA A 197 1.51 21.17 -8.96
CA ALA A 197 2.12 22.26 -8.20
C ALA A 197 1.10 23.35 -7.84
N GLY A 198 1.06 23.71 -6.55
CA GLY A 198 0.12 24.68 -5.96
C GLY A 198 -1.27 24.08 -5.65
N GLY A 199 -1.51 22.81 -5.97
CA GLY A 199 -2.75 22.10 -5.62
C GLY A 199 -2.87 21.88 -4.11
N LYS A 200 -4.10 21.97 -3.60
CA LYS A 200 -4.42 21.81 -2.19
C LYS A 200 -5.57 20.85 -2.02
N GLU A 201 -5.45 19.96 -1.04
CA GLU A 201 -6.50 18.99 -0.71
C GLU A 201 -6.54 18.77 0.80
N THR A 202 -7.72 18.36 1.25
CA THR A 202 -7.98 17.97 2.64
C THR A 202 -8.53 16.56 2.66
N ILE A 203 -7.79 15.64 3.25
CA ILE A 203 -8.19 14.25 3.39
C ILE A 203 -8.79 14.05 4.79
N SER A 204 -10.11 13.92 4.87
CA SER A 204 -10.78 13.55 6.11
C SER A 204 -10.83 12.02 6.26
N TYR A 205 -10.63 11.55 7.48
CA TYR A 205 -10.73 10.13 7.83
C TYR A 205 -11.08 9.94 9.30
N SER A 206 -11.53 8.73 9.66
CA SER A 206 -11.96 8.39 11.02
C SER A 206 -10.88 8.70 12.06
N ASN A 207 -11.24 9.34 13.16
CA ASN A 207 -10.36 9.54 14.32
C ASN A 207 -10.03 8.24 15.09
N LEU A 208 -10.67 7.12 14.73
CA LEU A 208 -10.31 5.79 15.21
C LEU A 208 -9.15 5.18 14.40
N HIS A 209 -8.83 5.73 13.24
CA HIS A 209 -7.77 5.21 12.37
C HIS A 209 -6.41 5.78 12.75
N GLN A 210 -5.39 4.95 12.74
CA GLN A 210 -4.01 5.40 12.55
C GLN A 210 -3.80 5.74 11.08
N GLY A 211 -3.11 6.85 10.81
CA GLY A 211 -2.88 7.32 9.45
C GLY A 211 -1.39 7.47 9.12
N MET A 212 -1.04 7.22 7.86
CA MET A 212 0.26 7.54 7.31
C MET A 212 0.14 8.13 5.90
N LEU A 213 1.14 8.91 5.54
CA LEU A 213 1.30 9.47 4.20
C LEU A 213 2.71 9.20 3.70
N TYR A 214 2.84 8.66 2.50
CA TYR A 214 4.10 8.41 1.82
C TYR A 214 4.21 9.22 0.54
N LEU A 215 5.29 9.98 0.39
CA LEU A 215 5.62 10.71 -0.83
C LEU A 215 6.38 9.77 -1.79
N ILE A 216 5.76 9.43 -2.91
CA ILE A 216 6.34 8.63 -3.98
C ILE A 216 7.20 9.50 -4.88
N LYS A 217 6.68 10.68 -5.27
CA LYS A 217 7.32 11.62 -6.18
C LYS A 217 6.97 13.07 -5.82
N GLY A 218 7.88 13.99 -6.11
CA GLY A 218 7.60 15.43 -6.00
C GLY A 218 8.01 16.04 -4.67
N LYS A 219 7.21 17.01 -4.21
CA LYS A 219 7.39 17.73 -2.95
C LYS A 219 6.07 18.29 -2.46
N ALA A 220 5.71 18.03 -1.21
CA ALA A 220 4.45 18.47 -0.63
C ALA A 220 4.62 18.95 0.80
N ARG A 221 3.82 19.97 1.19
CA ARG A 221 3.71 20.47 2.56
C ARG A 221 2.46 19.89 3.20
N ILE A 222 2.63 19.33 4.39
CA ILE A 222 1.58 18.65 5.14
C ILE A 222 1.23 19.49 6.37
N ASN A 223 -0.06 19.69 6.60
CA ASN A 223 -0.61 20.45 7.73
C ASN A 223 0.01 21.87 7.88
N ASN A 224 0.41 22.49 6.79
CA ASN A 224 1.12 23.78 6.71
C ASN A 224 2.43 23.83 7.54
N SER A 225 2.95 22.72 8.01
CA SER A 225 4.08 22.65 8.94
C SER A 225 5.25 21.82 8.45
N THR A 226 5.01 20.66 7.87
CA THR A 226 6.05 19.67 7.54
C THR A 226 6.12 19.45 6.04
N THR A 227 7.33 19.55 5.49
CA THR A 227 7.57 19.28 4.07
C THR A 227 8.08 17.86 3.87
N LEU A 228 7.39 17.11 3.01
CA LEU A 228 7.88 15.89 2.42
C LEU A 228 8.65 16.19 1.14
N GLU A 229 9.82 15.60 1.00
CA GLU A 229 10.71 15.76 -0.16
C GLU A 229 11.51 14.49 -0.39
N LEU A 230 11.68 14.10 -1.66
CA LEU A 230 12.45 12.90 -2.03
C LEU A 230 13.87 12.92 -1.42
N ASN A 231 14.34 11.74 -0.99
CA ASN A 231 15.65 11.50 -0.37
C ASN A 231 15.88 12.24 0.97
N LYS A 232 14.81 12.82 1.54
CA LYS A 232 14.81 13.45 2.86
C LYS A 232 13.70 12.80 3.70
N ASN A 233 12.71 13.58 4.10
CA ASN A 233 11.53 13.10 4.77
C ASN A 233 10.53 12.63 3.72
N GLN A 234 10.17 11.37 3.70
CA GLN A 234 9.26 10.82 2.69
C GLN A 234 8.00 10.22 3.26
N CYS A 235 7.97 9.88 4.54
CA CYS A 235 6.77 9.34 5.18
C CYS A 235 6.46 10.06 6.49
N ILE A 236 5.18 10.13 6.80
CA ILE A 236 4.63 10.70 8.03
C ILE A 236 3.68 9.68 8.64
N GLN A 237 3.79 9.48 9.95
CA GLN A 237 2.77 8.88 10.81
C GLN A 237 2.05 9.99 11.57
N PHE A 238 0.73 9.93 11.63
CA PHE A 238 -0.12 10.89 12.33
C PHE A 238 -0.57 10.37 13.70
N ASN A 239 -0.86 11.30 14.63
CA ASN A 239 -1.61 11.01 15.84
C ASN A 239 -3.11 10.88 15.51
N GLN A 240 -3.88 10.28 16.44
CA GLN A 240 -5.34 10.15 16.33
C GLN A 240 -6.01 11.27 17.15
N ASP A 241 -5.73 12.54 16.84
CA ASP A 241 -6.12 13.71 17.61
C ASP A 241 -6.84 14.79 16.79
N GLY A 242 -7.25 14.45 15.56
CA GLY A 242 -8.00 15.30 14.64
C GLY A 242 -8.92 14.49 13.73
N ASP A 243 -9.38 15.09 12.64
CA ASP A 243 -10.38 14.56 11.72
C ASP A 243 -9.81 14.31 10.31
N GLY A 244 -8.52 14.61 10.09
CA GLY A 244 -7.89 14.47 8.77
C GLY A 244 -6.54 15.17 8.66
N ILE A 245 -6.11 15.44 7.44
CA ILE A 245 -4.85 16.11 7.10
C ILE A 245 -5.06 17.11 5.97
N SER A 246 -4.19 18.10 5.86
CA SER A 246 -4.13 19.00 4.70
C SER A 246 -2.82 18.78 3.93
N ILE A 247 -2.91 18.78 2.60
CA ILE A 247 -1.82 18.60 1.66
C ILE A 247 -1.74 19.83 0.76
N GLU A 248 -0.55 20.37 0.57
CA GLU A 248 -0.25 21.41 -0.43
C GLU A 248 0.95 20.95 -1.26
N ALA A 249 0.75 20.73 -2.56
CA ALA A 249 1.82 20.31 -3.47
C ALA A 249 2.72 21.50 -3.80
N GLU A 250 3.99 21.47 -3.40
CA GLU A 250 4.99 22.48 -3.78
C GLU A 250 5.57 22.19 -5.18
N LYS A 251 5.49 20.93 -5.65
CA LYS A 251 5.81 20.47 -7.02
C LYS A 251 4.78 19.42 -7.39
N ASP A 252 4.70 19.06 -8.67
CA ASP A 252 3.91 17.93 -9.12
C ASP A 252 4.31 16.70 -8.31
N SER A 253 3.34 16.10 -7.64
CA SER A 253 3.56 15.11 -6.60
C SER A 253 2.64 13.92 -6.75
N LEU A 254 3.15 12.75 -6.38
CA LEU A 254 2.40 11.51 -6.21
C LEU A 254 2.57 11.04 -4.78
N LEU A 255 1.46 10.80 -4.08
CA LEU A 255 1.47 10.36 -2.69
C LEU A 255 0.55 9.15 -2.51
N LEU A 256 0.89 8.29 -1.54
CA LEU A 256 0.03 7.23 -1.04
C LEU A 256 -0.41 7.59 0.38
N PHE A 257 -1.73 7.74 0.57
CA PHE A 257 -2.34 7.88 1.89
C PHE A 257 -2.94 6.55 2.32
N LEU A 258 -2.64 6.17 3.55
CA LEU A 258 -3.15 4.97 4.20
C LEU A 258 -3.72 5.33 5.57
N SER A 259 -4.88 4.79 5.92
CA SER A 259 -5.38 4.82 7.29
C SER A 259 -6.19 3.58 7.61
N GLY A 260 -6.16 3.15 8.88
CA GLY A 260 -6.90 1.97 9.31
C GLY A 260 -7.13 1.95 10.80
N GLU A 261 -8.20 1.28 11.23
CA GLU A 261 -8.46 1.03 12.64
C GLU A 261 -7.41 0.05 13.18
N PRO A 262 -6.65 0.42 14.22
CA PRO A 262 -5.59 -0.42 14.76
C PRO A 262 -6.20 -1.65 15.47
N PHE A 263 -5.58 -2.81 15.28
CA PHE A 263 -6.02 -4.05 15.93
C PHE A 263 -5.53 -4.15 17.37
N ASN A 264 -4.41 -3.49 17.69
CA ASN A 264 -3.78 -3.56 19.02
C ASN A 264 -3.48 -5.01 19.47
N GLU A 265 -3.14 -5.86 18.52
CA GLU A 265 -2.81 -7.27 18.73
C GLU A 265 -1.31 -7.51 18.60
N PRO A 266 -0.76 -8.56 19.25
CA PRO A 266 0.63 -8.97 19.00
C PRO A 266 0.85 -9.31 17.52
N VAL A 267 1.99 -8.87 16.98
CA VAL A 267 2.42 -9.21 15.62
C VAL A 267 3.73 -9.97 15.69
N SER A 268 3.74 -11.16 15.11
CA SER A 268 4.92 -12.00 14.94
C SER A 268 5.15 -12.26 13.46
N THR A 269 6.37 -12.02 12.99
CA THR A 269 6.73 -12.19 11.57
C THR A 269 7.88 -13.16 11.41
N TYR A 270 7.81 -13.98 10.37
CA TYR A 270 8.93 -14.79 9.93
C TYR A 270 8.85 -15.03 8.42
N GLY A 271 9.79 -14.44 7.67
CA GLY A 271 9.75 -14.47 6.22
C GLY A 271 8.39 -13.98 5.68
N PRO A 272 7.67 -14.80 4.88
CA PRO A 272 6.42 -14.42 4.23
C PRO A 272 5.16 -14.67 5.10
N TYR A 273 5.32 -14.82 6.41
CA TYR A 273 4.21 -15.10 7.32
C TYR A 273 4.07 -14.01 8.38
N VAL A 274 2.83 -13.63 8.68
CA VAL A 274 2.46 -12.66 9.71
C VAL A 274 1.36 -13.26 10.58
N MET A 275 1.72 -13.63 11.80
CA MET A 275 0.82 -14.29 12.76
C MET A 275 0.83 -13.54 14.10
N ASN A 276 0.15 -14.07 15.11
CA ASN A 276 0.11 -13.44 16.43
C ASN A 276 1.19 -13.98 17.41
N ASN A 277 1.74 -15.18 17.12
CA ASN A 277 2.76 -15.82 17.98
C ASN A 277 3.65 -16.79 17.21
N GLN A 278 4.73 -17.24 17.86
CA GLN A 278 5.71 -18.15 17.26
C GLN A 278 5.13 -19.53 16.90
N THR A 279 4.18 -20.06 17.69
CA THR A 279 3.57 -21.36 17.41
C THR A 279 2.83 -21.31 16.07
N GLU A 280 2.05 -20.28 15.83
CA GLU A 280 1.32 -20.07 14.58
C GLU A 280 2.27 -19.89 13.38
N LEU A 281 3.44 -19.24 13.57
CA LEU A 281 4.48 -19.13 12.53
C LEU A 281 5.05 -20.52 12.18
N MET A 282 5.33 -21.37 13.18
CA MET A 282 5.79 -22.75 12.96
C MET A 282 4.74 -23.58 12.24
N GLU A 283 3.47 -23.40 12.58
CA GLU A 283 2.36 -24.05 11.88
C GLU A 283 2.26 -23.58 10.42
N ALA A 284 2.45 -22.29 10.15
CA ALA A 284 2.46 -21.75 8.80
C ALA A 284 3.56 -22.39 7.94
N MET A 285 4.79 -22.47 8.46
CA MET A 285 5.91 -23.12 7.76
C MET A 285 5.64 -24.59 7.47
N ARG A 286 5.14 -25.34 8.47
CA ARG A 286 4.79 -26.75 8.31
C ARG A 286 3.68 -26.92 7.26
N ASP A 287 2.63 -26.12 7.33
CA ASP A 287 1.49 -26.23 6.43
C ASP A 287 1.87 -25.91 4.98
N TYR A 288 2.80 -24.97 4.75
CA TYR A 288 3.38 -24.76 3.43
C TYR A 288 4.16 -25.98 2.93
N GLN A 289 5.04 -26.53 3.77
CA GLN A 289 5.86 -27.71 3.42
C GLN A 289 5.02 -28.93 3.02
N ILE A 290 3.85 -29.10 3.61
CA ILE A 290 2.93 -30.21 3.30
C ILE A 290 1.84 -29.84 2.28
N GLY A 291 1.99 -28.68 1.58
CA GLY A 291 1.14 -28.28 0.46
C GLY A 291 -0.25 -27.73 0.82
N LYS A 292 -0.53 -27.42 2.10
CA LYS A 292 -1.85 -26.90 2.52
C LYS A 292 -2.18 -25.49 2.02
N MET A 293 -1.19 -24.72 1.56
CA MET A 293 -1.38 -23.39 0.98
C MET A 293 -1.59 -23.44 -0.54
N GLY A 294 -1.74 -24.66 -1.09
CA GLY A 294 -1.82 -24.89 -2.52
C GLY A 294 -0.45 -25.08 -3.17
N PHE A 295 -0.47 -25.25 -4.47
CA PHE A 295 0.72 -25.47 -5.28
C PHE A 295 0.66 -24.57 -6.52
N LEU A 296 1.78 -23.96 -6.86
CA LEU A 296 1.96 -23.21 -8.09
C LEU A 296 3.25 -23.69 -8.76
N PRO A 297 3.18 -24.25 -9.99
CA PRO A 297 4.37 -24.65 -10.72
C PRO A 297 5.27 -23.45 -11.02
N ALA A 298 6.57 -23.65 -10.96
CA ALA A 298 7.50 -22.69 -11.56
C ALA A 298 7.26 -22.61 -13.09
N ASN A 299 7.56 -21.45 -13.68
CA ASN A 299 7.45 -21.23 -15.12
C ASN A 299 8.49 -22.04 -15.91
#